data_e2f561c13f654c14f381919c9d3ad927
#
_entry.id   e2f561c13f654c14f381919c9d3ad927
#
_cell.length_a   1.000
_cell.length_b   1.000
_cell.length_c   1.000
_cell.angle_alpha   90.00
_cell.angle_beta   90.00
_cell.angle_gamma   90.00
#
_symmetry.space_group_name_H-M   'P 1'
#
loop_
_entity.id
_entity.type
_entity.pdbx_description
1 polymer ?
#
loop_
_entity_poly.entity_id
_entity_poly.type
_entity_poly.pdbx_seq_one_letter_code
_entity_poly.pdbx_strand_id
1 'polypeptide(L)'
;MDRNIDQELVSIIIPTHNRYESLIRVMKSCLHQSYKNIEVIIIDDNYSNVNLRNKIIHQFGYTNHRIKLILSNEDLGATNARNIGIKNSRGKYISFLDDDDEYMPDRILKLMACFKKSRMKNLALVYSYGIIIYPNGTREEEKTDFVGNPLFVQMVHNIAGTSF
;
A
#
# COMPACT_ATOMS: atom_id res chain seq x y z
N MET A 1 -7.88 11.43 25.49
CA MET A 1 -8.49 11.73 24.17
C MET A 1 -8.60 10.41 23.43
N ASP A 2 -9.78 9.83 23.41
CA ASP A 2 -10.05 8.63 22.60
C ASP A 2 -9.99 9.03 21.13
N ARG A 3 -8.90 8.66 20.48
CA ARG A 3 -8.79 8.82 19.03
C ARG A 3 -9.70 7.77 18.40
N ASN A 4 -10.78 8.22 17.81
CA ASN A 4 -11.67 7.36 17.01
C ASN A 4 -10.94 7.01 15.71
N ILE A 5 -10.00 6.06 15.78
CA ILE A 5 -9.12 5.67 14.67
C ILE A 5 -9.94 5.01 13.55
N ASP A 6 -11.11 4.47 13.86
CA ASP A 6 -11.99 3.86 12.84
C ASP A 6 -12.53 4.87 11.82
N GLN A 7 -12.31 6.17 12.05
CA GLN A 7 -12.71 7.26 11.15
C GLN A 7 -11.54 7.90 10.39
N GLU A 8 -10.28 7.60 10.74
CA GLU A 8 -9.14 8.24 10.09
C GLU A 8 -8.88 7.62 8.71
N LEU A 9 -8.71 8.48 7.69
CA LEU A 9 -8.45 8.02 6.33
C LEU A 9 -7.04 7.44 6.22
N VAL A 10 -6.95 6.28 5.56
CA VAL A 10 -5.68 5.63 5.17
C VAL A 10 -5.53 5.70 3.66
N SER A 11 -4.44 6.27 3.17
CA SER A 11 -4.09 6.28 1.75
C SER A 11 -3.18 5.09 1.44
N ILE A 12 -3.63 4.20 0.56
CA ILE A 12 -2.84 3.08 0.05
C ILE A 12 -2.24 3.50 -1.28
N ILE A 13 -0.91 3.55 -1.36
CA ILE A 13 -0.16 4.01 -2.52
C ILE A 13 0.40 2.79 -3.26
N ILE A 14 0.09 2.67 -4.55
CA ILE A 14 0.48 1.56 -5.41
C ILE A 14 1.22 2.12 -6.62
N PRO A 15 2.56 2.05 -6.66
CA PRO A 15 3.30 2.28 -7.89
C PRO A 15 3.09 1.10 -8.83
N THR A 16 2.94 1.34 -10.13
CA THR A 16 2.80 0.29 -11.13
C THR A 16 3.45 0.68 -12.43
N HIS A 17 4.05 -0.31 -13.09
CA HIS A 17 4.64 -0.18 -14.41
C HIS A 17 4.30 -1.41 -15.26
N ASN A 18 3.37 -1.25 -16.21
CA ASN A 18 2.99 -2.27 -17.19
C ASN A 18 2.51 -3.63 -16.63
N ARG A 19 1.97 -3.68 -15.41
CA ARG A 19 1.55 -4.90 -14.70
C ARG A 19 0.04 -4.95 -14.44
N TYR A 20 -0.77 -4.81 -15.49
CA TYR A 20 -2.22 -4.68 -15.34
C TYR A 20 -2.88 -5.85 -14.58
N GLU A 21 -2.53 -7.10 -14.90
CA GLU A 21 -3.21 -8.28 -14.32
C GLU A 21 -2.96 -8.40 -12.81
N SER A 22 -1.71 -8.18 -12.37
CA SER A 22 -1.40 -8.17 -10.94
C SER A 22 -2.04 -6.98 -10.25
N LEU A 23 -1.99 -5.78 -10.84
CA LEU A 23 -2.62 -4.58 -10.30
C LEU A 23 -4.12 -4.79 -10.00
N ILE A 24 -4.86 -5.50 -10.85
CA ILE A 24 -6.27 -5.80 -10.60
C ILE A 24 -6.47 -6.63 -9.34
N ARG A 25 -5.61 -7.62 -9.07
CA ARG A 25 -5.67 -8.42 -7.83
C ARG A 25 -5.35 -7.55 -6.62
N VAL A 26 -4.29 -6.76 -6.71
CA VAL A 26 -3.86 -5.81 -5.67
C VAL A 26 -4.98 -4.83 -5.32
N MET A 27 -5.60 -4.21 -6.31
CA MET A 27 -6.73 -3.29 -6.10
C MET A 27 -7.92 -3.97 -5.43
N LYS A 28 -8.26 -5.20 -5.85
CA LYS A 28 -9.32 -5.98 -5.19
C LYS A 28 -8.99 -6.22 -3.72
N SER A 29 -7.75 -6.60 -3.39
CA SER A 29 -7.32 -6.82 -2.01
C SER A 29 -7.45 -5.55 -1.15
N CYS A 30 -7.16 -4.37 -1.73
CA CYS A 30 -7.35 -3.08 -1.07
C CYS A 30 -8.84 -2.78 -0.84
N LEU A 31 -9.68 -2.91 -1.87
CA LEU A 31 -11.09 -2.56 -1.77
C LEU A 31 -11.89 -3.50 -0.85
N HIS A 32 -11.41 -4.73 -0.66
CA HIS A 32 -12.02 -5.71 0.24
C HIS A 32 -11.50 -5.63 1.68
N GLN A 33 -10.67 -4.64 2.03
CA GLN A 33 -10.24 -4.46 3.42
C GLN A 33 -11.46 -4.29 4.35
N SER A 34 -11.37 -4.89 5.55
CA SER A 34 -12.38 -4.72 6.60
C SER A 34 -12.43 -3.28 7.12
N TYR A 35 -11.30 -2.57 7.14
CA TYR A 35 -11.24 -1.14 7.41
C TYR A 35 -11.73 -0.35 6.19
N LYS A 36 -12.84 0.40 6.32
CA LYS A 36 -13.56 0.98 5.17
C LYS A 36 -13.09 2.37 4.77
N ASN A 37 -12.52 3.15 5.70
CA ASN A 37 -12.09 4.51 5.40
C ASN A 37 -10.69 4.53 4.76
N ILE A 38 -10.64 4.09 3.52
CA ILE A 38 -9.43 4.01 2.71
C ILE A 38 -9.61 4.74 1.38
N GLU A 39 -8.53 5.27 0.86
CA GLU A 39 -8.37 5.61 -0.55
C GLU A 39 -7.20 4.84 -1.15
N VAL A 40 -7.30 4.51 -2.42
CA VAL A 40 -6.25 3.82 -3.19
C VAL A 40 -5.74 4.77 -4.25
N ILE A 41 -4.44 5.06 -4.22
CA ILE A 41 -3.77 5.95 -5.16
C ILE A 41 -2.81 5.12 -6.00
N ILE A 42 -3.13 5.01 -7.28
CA ILE A 42 -2.34 4.26 -8.26
C ILE A 42 -1.51 5.26 -9.03
N ILE A 43 -0.21 5.04 -9.10
CA ILE A 43 0.71 5.82 -9.91
C ILE A 43 1.24 4.91 -11.01
N ASP A 44 0.78 5.15 -12.24
CA ASP A 44 1.25 4.45 -13.42
C ASP A 44 2.30 5.28 -14.14
N ASP A 45 3.53 4.81 -14.15
CA ASP A 45 4.66 5.45 -14.82
C ASP A 45 4.93 4.88 -16.22
N ASN A 46 4.04 4.06 -16.72
CA ASN A 46 4.09 3.60 -18.09
C ASN A 46 3.44 4.60 -19.06
N TYR A 47 4.17 5.63 -19.43
CA TYR A 47 3.69 6.73 -20.28
C TYR A 47 3.19 6.29 -21.67
N SER A 48 3.53 5.11 -22.12
CA SER A 48 3.14 4.58 -23.44
C SER A 48 1.81 3.82 -23.44
N ASN A 49 1.23 3.51 -22.26
CA ASN A 49 0.08 2.60 -22.16
C ASN A 49 -1.25 3.32 -21.83
N VAL A 50 -1.85 3.95 -22.82
CA VAL A 50 -3.18 4.60 -22.71
C VAL A 50 -4.28 3.59 -22.33
N ASN A 51 -4.05 2.29 -22.54
CA ASN A 51 -5.04 1.25 -22.29
C ASN A 51 -5.25 0.92 -20.82
N LEU A 52 -4.27 1.16 -19.94
CA LEU A 52 -4.38 0.85 -18.51
C LEU A 52 -5.52 1.62 -17.86
N ARG A 53 -5.61 2.91 -18.11
CA ARG A 53 -6.66 3.79 -17.58
C ARG A 53 -8.05 3.24 -17.94
N ASN A 54 -8.28 2.92 -19.20
CA ASN A 54 -9.57 2.40 -19.68
C ASN A 54 -9.91 1.07 -19.03
N LYS A 55 -8.93 0.19 -18.83
CA LYS A 55 -9.12 -1.10 -18.15
C LYS A 55 -9.47 -0.93 -16.66
N ILE A 56 -8.79 -0.03 -15.94
CA ILE A 56 -9.10 0.26 -14.53
C ILE A 56 -10.51 0.84 -14.41
N ILE A 57 -10.85 1.79 -15.27
CA ILE A 57 -12.17 2.41 -15.30
C ILE A 57 -13.26 1.35 -15.58
N HIS A 58 -13.05 0.49 -16.57
CA HIS A 58 -14.01 -0.56 -16.91
C HIS A 58 -14.19 -1.55 -15.75
N GLN A 59 -13.11 -1.91 -15.06
CA GLN A 59 -13.15 -2.89 -13.96
C GLN A 59 -13.77 -2.34 -12.68
N PHE A 60 -13.54 -1.07 -12.34
CA PHE A 60 -13.92 -0.48 -11.05
C PHE A 60 -14.90 0.68 -11.15
N GLY A 61 -15.24 1.10 -12.36
CA GLY A 61 -16.17 2.17 -12.65
C GLY A 61 -15.62 3.58 -12.42
N TYR A 62 -16.16 4.56 -13.14
CA TYR A 62 -15.81 5.98 -13.00
C TYR A 62 -16.21 6.59 -11.65
N THR A 63 -17.12 5.94 -10.94
CA THR A 63 -17.77 6.49 -9.73
C THR A 63 -17.11 6.02 -8.44
N ASN A 64 -16.05 5.22 -8.50
CA ASN A 64 -15.38 4.78 -7.28
C ASN A 64 -14.46 5.88 -6.74
N HIS A 65 -15.04 6.80 -5.96
CA HIS A 65 -14.35 7.93 -5.33
C HIS A 65 -13.21 7.53 -4.38
N ARG A 66 -13.07 6.24 -4.07
CA ARG A 66 -11.94 5.70 -3.31
C ARG A 66 -10.70 5.43 -4.16
N ILE A 67 -10.79 5.51 -5.49
CA ILE A 67 -9.68 5.23 -6.40
C ILE A 67 -9.23 6.53 -7.05
N LYS A 68 -7.95 6.83 -6.98
CA LYS A 68 -7.29 7.90 -7.72
C LYS A 68 -6.20 7.28 -8.60
N LEU A 69 -6.31 7.51 -9.90
CA LEU A 69 -5.30 7.10 -10.88
C LEU A 69 -4.51 8.32 -11.33
N ILE A 70 -3.19 8.25 -11.22
CA ILE A 70 -2.24 9.26 -11.68
C ILE A 70 -1.38 8.63 -12.76
N LEU A 71 -1.42 9.21 -13.94
CA LEU A 71 -0.60 8.79 -15.08
C LEU A 71 0.62 9.71 -15.16
N SER A 72 1.79 9.13 -15.22
CA SER A 72 3.01 9.87 -15.54
C SER A 72 3.20 9.97 -17.06
N ASN A 73 3.90 11.01 -17.48
CA ASN A 73 4.36 11.16 -18.86
C ASN A 73 5.83 10.76 -19.02
N GLU A 74 6.43 10.19 -17.99
CA GLU A 74 7.84 9.77 -17.95
C GLU A 74 8.00 8.55 -17.05
N ASP A 75 9.08 7.80 -17.25
CA ASP A 75 9.49 6.71 -16.36
C ASP A 75 10.01 7.31 -15.05
N LEU A 76 9.26 7.10 -13.98
CA LEU A 76 9.54 7.68 -12.67
C LEU A 76 10.42 6.78 -11.81
N GLY A 77 10.31 5.48 -12.02
CA GLY A 77 10.77 4.47 -11.08
C GLY A 77 9.95 4.47 -9.76
N ALA A 78 10.01 3.37 -9.04
CA ALA A 78 9.16 3.11 -7.87
C ALA A 78 9.26 4.20 -6.77
N THR A 79 10.45 4.75 -6.53
CA THR A 79 10.68 5.77 -5.50
C THR A 79 9.94 7.08 -5.80
N ASN A 80 10.08 7.59 -7.04
CA ASN A 80 9.41 8.82 -7.43
C ASN A 80 7.89 8.64 -7.52
N ALA A 81 7.44 7.47 -8.02
CA ALA A 81 6.03 7.12 -8.04
C ALA A 81 5.43 7.14 -6.62
N ARG A 82 6.10 6.54 -5.62
CA ARG A 82 5.67 6.61 -4.21
C ARG A 82 5.62 8.04 -3.69
N ASN A 83 6.63 8.88 -4.02
CA ASN A 83 6.65 10.30 -3.62
C ASN A 83 5.49 11.10 -4.23
N ILE A 84 5.13 10.83 -5.48
CA ILE A 84 3.94 11.42 -6.10
C ILE A 84 2.68 10.97 -5.39
N GLY A 85 2.58 9.69 -5.05
CA GLY A 85 1.48 9.15 -4.27
C GLY A 85 1.32 9.85 -2.92
N ILE A 86 2.41 10.04 -2.17
CA ILE A 86 2.42 10.79 -0.90
C ILE A 86 1.88 12.20 -1.08
N LYS A 87 2.38 12.95 -2.06
CA LYS A 87 1.95 14.34 -2.34
C LYS A 87 0.47 14.43 -2.72
N ASN A 88 -0.12 13.37 -3.22
CA ASN A 88 -1.50 13.29 -3.67
C ASN A 88 -2.43 12.60 -2.68
N SER A 89 -1.93 12.15 -1.54
CA SER A 89 -2.70 11.51 -0.48
C SER A 89 -3.45 12.53 0.37
N ARG A 90 -4.62 12.13 0.85
CA ARG A 90 -5.45 12.88 1.80
C ARG A 90 -5.51 12.20 3.16
N GLY A 91 -5.07 10.95 3.21
CA GLY A 91 -5.09 10.14 4.42
C GLY A 91 -4.10 10.66 5.46
N LYS A 92 -4.51 10.57 6.71
CA LYS A 92 -3.63 10.81 7.84
C LYS A 92 -2.54 9.76 7.98
N TYR A 93 -2.82 8.56 7.50
CA TYR A 93 -1.90 7.43 7.47
C TYR A 93 -1.67 7.01 6.04
N ILE A 94 -0.43 6.59 5.76
CA ILE A 94 -0.02 6.12 4.44
C ILE A 94 0.41 4.66 4.56
N SER A 95 -0.03 3.84 3.63
CA SER A 95 0.42 2.47 3.45
C SER A 95 0.92 2.28 2.02
N PHE A 96 2.05 1.61 1.85
CA PHE A 96 2.57 1.25 0.54
C PHE A 96 2.23 -0.19 0.24
N LEU A 97 1.95 -0.47 -1.03
CA LEU A 97 1.69 -1.81 -1.54
C LEU A 97 2.26 -1.90 -2.95
N ASP A 98 3.08 -2.89 -3.20
CA ASP A 98 3.62 -3.12 -4.53
C ASP A 98 2.57 -3.79 -5.42
N ASP A 99 2.69 -3.61 -6.74
CA ASP A 99 1.66 -4.01 -7.71
C ASP A 99 1.62 -5.53 -7.99
N ASP A 100 2.42 -6.31 -7.28
CA ASP A 100 2.46 -7.77 -7.28
C ASP A 100 2.14 -8.42 -5.93
N ASP A 101 1.94 -7.61 -4.87
CA ASP A 101 1.57 -8.06 -3.53
C ASP A 101 0.06 -7.93 -3.26
N GLU A 102 -0.46 -8.63 -2.25
CA GLU A 102 -1.86 -8.54 -1.84
C GLU A 102 -1.99 -8.34 -0.33
N TYR A 103 -2.93 -7.51 0.08
CA TYR A 103 -3.27 -7.35 1.49
C TYR A 103 -4.24 -8.43 1.96
N MET A 104 -3.94 -9.05 3.11
CA MET A 104 -4.92 -9.84 3.84
C MET A 104 -6.12 -8.95 4.24
N PRO A 105 -7.36 -9.50 4.29
CA PRO A 105 -8.57 -8.68 4.44
C PRO A 105 -8.62 -7.76 5.66
N ASP A 106 -7.92 -8.08 6.72
CA ASP A 106 -7.91 -7.33 7.98
C ASP A 106 -6.58 -6.61 8.28
N ARG A 107 -5.68 -6.52 7.27
CA ARG A 107 -4.35 -5.92 7.45
C ARG A 107 -4.43 -4.48 7.95
N ILE A 108 -5.16 -3.62 7.24
CA ILE A 108 -5.27 -2.19 7.62
C ILE A 108 -5.94 -2.05 8.99
N LEU A 109 -6.99 -2.82 9.27
CA LEU A 109 -7.64 -2.82 10.58
C LEU A 109 -6.67 -3.15 11.72
N LYS A 110 -5.85 -4.19 11.55
CA LYS A 110 -4.85 -4.60 12.54
C LYS A 110 -3.76 -3.55 12.74
N LEU A 111 -3.23 -2.96 11.65
CA LEU A 111 -2.22 -1.91 11.73
C LEU A 111 -2.78 -0.67 12.43
N MET A 112 -4.00 -0.24 12.12
CA MET A 112 -4.66 0.87 12.80
C MET A 112 -4.92 0.58 14.28
N ALA A 113 -5.26 -0.66 14.62
CA ALA A 113 -5.39 -1.07 16.02
C ALA A 113 -4.04 -1.00 16.78
N CYS A 114 -2.93 -1.31 16.13
CA CYS A 114 -1.59 -1.13 16.71
C CYS A 114 -1.30 0.34 17.01
N PHE A 115 -1.60 1.27 16.09
CA PHE A 115 -1.48 2.70 16.36
C PHE A 115 -2.33 3.15 17.54
N LYS A 116 -3.56 2.64 17.66
CA LYS A 116 -4.48 2.97 18.75
C LYS A 116 -4.00 2.46 20.10
N LYS A 117 -3.53 1.22 20.16
CA LYS A 117 -3.13 0.55 21.42
C LYS A 117 -1.73 0.95 21.90
N SER A 118 -0.89 1.49 21.02
CA SER A 118 0.48 1.84 21.36
C SER A 118 0.54 2.94 22.43
N ARG A 119 1.40 2.74 23.42
CA ARG A 119 1.77 3.74 24.43
C ARG A 119 2.96 4.61 24.03
N MET A 120 3.54 4.36 22.87
CA MET A 120 4.68 5.14 22.34
C MET A 120 4.22 6.54 21.94
N LYS A 121 4.85 7.59 22.50
CA LYS A 121 4.45 8.98 22.24
C LYS A 121 4.68 9.42 20.78
N ASN A 122 5.73 8.89 20.14
CA ASN A 122 6.19 9.28 18.81
C ASN A 122 6.17 8.08 17.86
N LEU A 123 5.10 7.28 17.87
CA LEU A 123 4.95 6.16 16.96
C LEU A 123 4.74 6.70 15.54
N ALA A 124 5.72 6.48 14.67
CA ALA A 124 5.69 6.93 13.28
C ALA A 124 5.36 5.81 12.30
N LEU A 125 5.70 4.56 12.62
CA LEU A 125 5.54 3.42 11.75
C LEU A 125 5.04 2.19 12.51
N VAL A 126 4.13 1.45 11.90
CA VAL A 126 3.78 0.07 12.27
C VAL A 126 3.89 -0.81 11.02
N TYR A 127 4.25 -2.06 11.20
CA TYR A 127 4.34 -3.03 10.10
C TYR A 127 3.75 -4.37 10.53
N SER A 128 3.53 -5.25 9.59
CA SER A 128 3.07 -6.61 9.83
C SER A 128 4.01 -7.60 9.14
N TYR A 129 3.95 -8.84 9.56
CA TYR A 129 4.57 -9.94 8.84
C TYR A 129 3.97 -10.09 7.44
N GLY A 130 4.77 -10.62 6.53
CA GLY A 130 4.38 -11.06 5.20
C GLY A 130 4.20 -12.57 5.14
N ILE A 131 3.56 -13.04 4.09
CA ILE A 131 3.52 -14.44 3.69
C ILE A 131 4.00 -14.51 2.25
N ILE A 132 5.12 -15.18 2.04
CA ILE A 132 5.62 -15.49 0.71
C ILE A 132 4.89 -16.71 0.19
N ILE A 133 4.30 -16.60 -0.99
CA ILE A 133 3.63 -17.72 -1.67
C ILE A 133 4.44 -18.05 -2.93
N TYR A 134 5.05 -19.21 -2.92
CA TYR A 134 5.84 -19.69 -4.05
C TYR A 134 4.96 -20.29 -5.16
N PRO A 135 5.44 -20.37 -6.42
CA PRO A 135 4.68 -20.93 -7.53
C PRO A 135 4.23 -22.38 -7.33
N ASN A 136 4.94 -23.15 -6.51
CA ASN A 136 4.59 -24.51 -6.13
C ASN A 136 3.50 -24.60 -5.02
N GLY A 137 2.97 -23.44 -4.57
CA GLY A 137 1.98 -23.36 -3.51
C GLY A 137 2.53 -23.41 -2.08
N THR A 138 3.85 -23.56 -1.91
CA THR A 138 4.49 -23.47 -0.58
C THR A 138 4.32 -22.08 -0.01
N ARG A 139 4.12 -21.99 1.31
CA ARG A 139 3.98 -20.72 2.04
C ARG A 139 5.05 -20.61 3.10
N GLU A 140 5.63 -19.43 3.21
CA GLU A 140 6.62 -19.08 4.21
C GLU A 140 6.22 -17.78 4.90
N GLU A 141 6.31 -17.73 6.24
CA GLU A 141 6.07 -16.48 6.98
C GLU A 141 7.37 -15.69 7.05
N GLU A 142 7.36 -14.48 6.50
CA GLU A 142 8.42 -13.51 6.65
C GLU A 142 8.21 -12.74 7.96
N LYS A 143 9.02 -13.01 8.98
CA LYS A 143 8.93 -12.41 10.31
C LYS A 143 10.04 -11.40 10.53
N THR A 144 9.68 -10.26 11.08
CA THR A 144 10.62 -9.23 11.53
C THR A 144 10.23 -8.78 12.94
N ASP A 145 11.02 -9.16 13.95
CA ASP A 145 10.71 -8.88 15.36
C ASP A 145 11.43 -7.62 15.86
N PHE A 146 11.35 -6.53 15.08
CA PHE A 146 11.99 -5.29 15.48
C PHE A 146 11.00 -4.30 16.11
N VAL A 147 11.38 -3.79 17.29
CA VAL A 147 10.70 -2.67 17.96
C VAL A 147 11.75 -1.60 18.31
N GLY A 148 11.60 -0.38 17.80
CA GLY A 148 12.54 0.70 18.08
C GLY A 148 12.57 1.78 17.01
N ASN A 149 13.73 2.38 16.79
CA ASN A 149 13.93 3.37 15.74
C ASN A 149 14.15 2.66 14.38
N PRO A 150 13.18 2.70 13.46
CA PRO A 150 13.27 1.95 12.20
C PRO A 150 14.39 2.46 11.29
N LEU A 151 14.76 3.74 11.39
CA LEU A 151 15.82 4.32 10.56
C LEU A 151 17.18 3.64 10.83
N PHE A 152 17.51 3.42 12.10
CA PHE A 152 18.77 2.76 12.47
C PHE A 152 18.81 1.32 11.95
N VAL A 153 17.70 0.60 12.04
CA VAL A 153 17.64 -0.81 11.65
C VAL A 153 17.63 -0.96 10.12
N GLN A 154 16.99 -0.05 9.37
CA GLN A 154 17.10 -0.02 7.90
C GLN A 154 18.51 0.22 7.38
N MET A 155 19.34 0.96 8.13
CA MET A 155 20.75 1.16 7.77
C MET A 155 21.61 -0.10 7.94
N VAL A 156 21.22 -1.01 8.83
CA VAL A 156 21.97 -2.24 9.17
C VAL A 156 21.37 -3.47 8.50
N HIS A 157 20.05 -3.56 8.45
CA HIS A 157 19.30 -4.68 7.89
C HIS A 157 18.15 -4.15 7.04
N ASN A 158 17.90 -4.74 5.91
CA ASN A 158 16.75 -4.37 5.06
C ASN A 158 15.44 -4.90 5.67
N ILE A 159 14.92 -4.21 6.71
CA ILE A 159 13.77 -4.68 7.51
C ILE A 159 12.45 -4.55 6.75
N ALA A 160 12.36 -3.64 5.81
CA ALA A 160 11.10 -3.30 5.18
C ALA A 160 10.73 -4.21 4.00
N GLY A 161 11.43 -5.33 3.80
CA GLY A 161 11.07 -6.30 2.75
C GLY A 161 11.01 -5.68 1.34
N THR A 162 11.70 -4.57 1.11
CA THR A 162 11.86 -4.04 -0.23
C THR A 162 12.96 -4.86 -0.90
N SER A 163 12.57 -5.94 -1.57
CA SER A 163 13.42 -6.54 -2.57
C SER A 163 13.75 -5.47 -3.61
N PHE A 164 15.04 -5.19 -3.76
CA PHE A 164 15.58 -4.36 -4.82
C PHE A 164 15.58 -5.14 -6.14
#